data_3a4c8c5a5ea59e0c425ebd32b1d7d337
#
_entry.id   3a4c8c5a5ea59e0c425ebd32b1d7d337
#
_cell.length_a   1.000
_cell.length_b   1.000
_cell.length_c   1.000
_cell.angle_alpha   90.00
_cell.angle_beta   90.00
_cell.angle_gamma   90.00
#
_symmetry.space_group_name_H-M   'P 1'
#
loop_
_entity.id
_entity.type
_entity.pdbx_description
1 polymer ?
#
loop_
_entity_poly.entity_id
_entity_poly.type
_entity_poly.pdbx_seq_one_letter_code
_entity_poly.pdbx_strand_id
1 'polypeptide(L)'
;KPEFRADNVKIDTRVIKEISGEKKVEQIEFEDGTRINVNGIFIAQGVAGSTEFAKKLGAITSKDKIVVNEKMETNIKGLYACGDCTGGLLQISKAVYEGAIAGIQTSKYLKMGGI
;
A
#
# COMPACT_ATOMS: atom_id res chain seq x y z
N LYS A 1 19.73 7.29 8.72
CA LYS A 1 19.73 7.82 7.33
C LYS A 1 20.28 6.73 6.41
N PRO A 2 19.60 6.36 5.32
CA PRO A 2 20.19 5.47 4.34
C PRO A 2 21.39 6.20 3.69
N GLU A 3 22.57 5.60 3.77
CA GLU A 3 23.72 6.07 3.00
C GLU A 3 23.61 5.51 1.58
N PHE A 4 23.19 6.34 0.63
CA PHE A 4 23.31 6.02 -0.78
C PHE A 4 24.72 6.36 -1.28
N ARG A 5 25.43 5.35 -1.76
CA ARG A 5 26.77 5.50 -2.36
C ARG A 5 26.70 5.44 -3.89
N ALA A 6 25.93 6.32 -4.50
CA ALA A 6 25.86 6.42 -5.95
C ALA A 6 26.00 7.89 -6.35
N ASP A 7 26.96 8.19 -7.22
CA ASP A 7 27.27 9.57 -7.62
C ASP A 7 26.13 10.25 -8.38
N ASN A 8 25.18 9.48 -8.88
CA ASN A 8 24.00 9.94 -9.61
C ASN A 8 22.73 10.05 -8.74
N VAL A 9 22.83 9.81 -7.43
CA VAL A 9 21.70 9.93 -6.49
C VAL A 9 21.91 11.11 -5.56
N LYS A 10 20.92 11.99 -5.48
CA LYS A 10 20.89 13.10 -4.53
C LYS A 10 19.68 12.96 -3.62
N ILE A 11 19.89 13.12 -2.32
CA ILE A 11 18.80 13.17 -1.34
C ILE A 11 18.42 14.63 -1.15
N ASP A 12 17.14 14.93 -1.37
CA ASP A 12 16.54 16.22 -1.13
C ASP A 12 15.48 16.08 -0.03
N THR A 13 15.57 16.90 1.00
CA THR A 13 14.67 16.89 2.16
C THR A 13 13.71 18.07 2.19
N ARG A 14 13.72 18.90 1.15
CA ARG A 14 12.78 20.03 1.03
C ARG A 14 11.36 19.53 0.86
N VAL A 15 10.42 20.28 1.37
CA VAL A 15 9.00 19.97 1.23
C VAL A 15 8.54 20.35 -0.16
N ILE A 16 7.93 19.40 -0.87
CA ILE A 16 7.35 19.63 -2.19
C ILE A 16 6.04 20.40 -2.00
N LYS A 17 5.93 21.53 -2.69
CA LYS A 17 4.72 22.35 -2.74
C LYS A 17 3.81 21.91 -3.88
N GLU A 18 4.38 21.75 -5.09
CA GLU A 18 3.62 21.45 -6.28
C GLU A 18 4.43 20.61 -7.27
N ILE A 19 3.72 19.76 -8.01
CA ILE A 19 4.22 19.01 -9.15
C ILE A 19 3.44 19.50 -10.38
N SER A 20 4.13 19.97 -11.42
CA SER A 20 3.51 20.58 -12.59
C SER A 20 4.02 20.00 -13.91
N GLY A 21 3.24 20.23 -14.97
CA GLY A 21 3.51 19.85 -16.34
C GLY A 21 2.23 19.86 -17.18
N GLU A 22 2.31 19.95 -18.49
CA GLU A 22 1.12 19.96 -19.36
C GLU A 22 0.70 18.55 -19.79
N LYS A 23 1.55 17.81 -20.52
CA LYS A 23 1.26 16.46 -21.04
C LYS A 23 2.00 15.37 -20.26
N LYS A 24 3.02 15.74 -19.54
CA LYS A 24 3.85 14.89 -18.67
C LYS A 24 4.31 15.74 -17.50
N VAL A 25 4.84 15.08 -16.46
CA VAL A 25 5.49 15.82 -15.39
C VAL A 25 6.75 16.50 -15.91
N GLU A 26 6.96 17.73 -15.54
CA GLU A 26 8.07 18.58 -16.01
C GLU A 26 8.85 19.20 -14.87
N GLN A 27 8.18 19.56 -13.78
CA GLN A 27 8.80 20.37 -12.72
C GLN A 27 8.25 20.03 -11.34
N ILE A 28 9.11 20.16 -10.35
CA ILE A 28 8.76 20.17 -8.92
C ILE A 28 9.07 21.56 -8.37
N GLU A 29 8.10 22.20 -7.72
CA GLU A 29 8.27 23.39 -6.90
C GLU A 29 8.31 23.01 -5.42
N PHE A 30 9.27 23.56 -4.69
CA PHE A 30 9.38 23.37 -3.24
C PHE A 30 8.77 24.56 -2.49
N GLU A 31 8.46 24.39 -1.19
CA GLU A 31 7.90 25.47 -0.36
C GLU A 31 8.83 26.67 -0.22
N ASP A 32 10.14 26.48 -0.36
CA ASP A 32 11.13 27.56 -0.37
C ASP A 32 11.14 28.37 -1.68
N GLY A 33 10.26 28.06 -2.64
CA GLY A 33 10.14 28.72 -3.94
C GLY A 33 11.13 28.22 -4.99
N THR A 34 12.02 27.30 -4.64
CA THR A 34 12.95 26.70 -5.63
C THR A 34 12.24 25.69 -6.53
N ARG A 35 12.74 25.52 -7.76
CA ARG A 35 12.17 24.61 -8.76
C ARG A 35 13.25 23.73 -9.36
N ILE A 36 12.91 22.48 -9.63
CA ILE A 36 13.74 21.54 -10.36
C ILE A 36 12.97 20.91 -11.50
N ASN A 37 13.64 20.70 -12.63
CA ASN A 37 13.07 19.98 -13.77
C ASN A 37 13.22 18.49 -13.55
N VAL A 38 12.17 17.72 -13.87
CA VAL A 38 12.13 16.27 -13.75
C VAL A 38 11.51 15.63 -14.99
N ASN A 39 11.91 14.42 -15.31
CA ASN A 39 11.37 13.65 -16.42
C ASN A 39 10.36 12.59 -15.98
N GLY A 40 10.29 12.30 -14.70
CA GLY A 40 9.37 11.36 -14.09
C GLY A 40 9.44 11.42 -12.57
N ILE A 41 8.36 11.01 -11.91
CA ILE A 41 8.25 10.97 -10.46
C ILE A 41 7.65 9.62 -10.06
N PHE A 42 8.29 8.95 -9.11
CA PHE A 42 7.74 7.78 -8.42
C PHE A 42 7.29 8.18 -7.02
N ILE A 43 5.99 8.10 -6.78
CA ILE A 43 5.41 8.41 -5.47
C ILE A 43 5.47 7.14 -4.62
N ALA A 44 6.29 7.17 -3.58
CA ALA A 44 6.44 6.10 -2.60
C ALA A 44 5.90 6.51 -1.22
N GLN A 45 4.84 7.29 -1.20
CA GLN A 45 4.11 7.58 0.04
C GLN A 45 3.22 6.39 0.37
N GLY A 46 3.27 5.95 1.63
CA GLY A 46 2.41 4.87 2.10
C GLY A 46 0.96 5.21 1.83
N VAL A 47 0.24 4.30 1.22
CA VAL A 47 -1.22 4.41 1.07
C VAL A 47 -1.86 4.47 2.45
N ALA A 48 -2.87 5.33 2.63
CA ALA A 48 -3.81 5.22 3.73
C ALA A 48 -4.39 3.80 3.67
N GLY A 49 -3.86 2.93 4.55
CA GLY A 49 -3.86 1.52 4.27
C GLY A 49 -5.24 0.92 4.42
N SER A 50 -5.50 -0.13 3.67
CA SER A 50 -6.56 -1.10 3.89
C SER A 50 -6.75 -1.46 5.38
N THR A 51 -5.70 -1.37 6.19
CA THR A 51 -5.72 -1.56 7.65
C THR A 51 -6.59 -0.52 8.37
N GLU A 52 -6.51 0.76 8.01
CA GLU A 52 -7.37 1.80 8.61
C GLU A 52 -8.84 1.60 8.24
N PHE A 53 -9.10 1.22 7.01
CA PHE A 53 -10.45 0.86 6.58
C PHE A 53 -10.97 -0.37 7.34
N ALA A 54 -10.15 -1.41 7.45
CA ALA A 54 -10.50 -2.63 8.19
C ALA A 54 -10.76 -2.35 9.68
N LYS A 55 -9.96 -1.49 10.33
CA LYS A 55 -10.19 -1.05 11.72
C LYS A 55 -11.55 -0.38 11.87
N LYS A 56 -11.95 0.49 10.94
CA LYS A 56 -13.26 1.15 10.97
C LYS A 56 -14.43 0.16 10.86
N LEU A 57 -14.22 -0.97 10.20
CA LEU A 57 -15.20 -2.05 10.13
C LEU A 57 -15.17 -2.96 11.38
N GLY A 58 -14.23 -2.79 12.31
CA GLY A 58 -14.07 -3.61 13.51
C GLY A 58 -13.16 -4.83 13.31
N ALA A 59 -12.36 -4.88 12.25
CA ALA A 59 -11.37 -5.94 12.07
C ALA A 59 -10.25 -5.84 13.10
N ILE A 60 -9.84 -6.97 13.67
CA ILE A 60 -8.71 -7.04 14.57
C ILE A 60 -7.42 -6.77 13.80
N THR A 61 -6.59 -5.91 14.36
CA THR A 61 -5.28 -5.58 13.81
C THR A 61 -4.19 -5.79 14.86
N SER A 62 -2.99 -6.16 14.41
CA SER A 62 -1.79 -6.28 15.23
C SER A 62 -0.61 -5.67 14.48
N LYS A 63 0.16 -4.78 15.15
CA LYS A 63 1.32 -4.08 14.56
C LYS A 63 0.99 -3.47 13.18
N ASP A 64 -0.14 -2.78 13.10
CA ASP A 64 -0.67 -2.17 11.87
C ASP A 64 -0.90 -3.14 10.70
N LYS A 65 -1.17 -4.40 11.00
CA LYS A 65 -1.56 -5.43 10.03
C LYS A 65 -2.89 -6.05 10.42
N ILE A 66 -3.67 -6.42 9.41
CA ILE A 66 -4.96 -7.10 9.61
C ILE A 66 -4.69 -8.54 10.01
N VAL A 67 -5.28 -8.97 11.11
CA VAL A 67 -5.16 -10.36 11.58
C VAL A 67 -6.11 -11.24 10.76
N VAL A 68 -5.56 -12.26 10.12
CA VAL A 68 -6.30 -13.26 9.36
C VAL A 68 -5.88 -14.67 9.75
N ASN A 69 -6.77 -15.64 9.50
CA ASN A 69 -6.45 -17.06 9.61
C ASN A 69 -5.84 -17.61 8.30
N GLU A 70 -5.56 -18.91 8.24
CA GLU A 70 -5.01 -19.57 7.05
C GLU A 70 -5.90 -19.49 5.79
N LYS A 71 -7.17 -19.15 5.97
CA LYS A 71 -8.15 -18.95 4.89
C LYS A 71 -8.30 -17.50 4.49
N MET A 72 -7.43 -16.62 4.99
CA MET A 72 -7.50 -15.17 4.79
C MET A 72 -8.76 -14.51 5.36
N GLU A 73 -9.45 -15.18 6.29
CA GLU A 73 -10.63 -14.66 6.97
C GLU A 73 -10.22 -13.76 8.14
N THR A 74 -10.85 -12.60 8.25
CA THR A 74 -10.76 -11.75 9.44
C THR A 74 -11.70 -12.25 10.54
N ASN A 75 -11.72 -11.57 11.69
CA ASN A 75 -12.74 -11.81 12.73
C ASN A 75 -14.16 -11.41 12.29
N ILE A 76 -14.30 -10.68 11.20
CA ILE A 76 -15.59 -10.24 10.66
C ILE A 76 -16.01 -11.21 9.57
N LYS A 77 -17.16 -11.83 9.75
CA LYS A 77 -17.72 -12.80 8.81
C LYS A 77 -17.95 -12.16 7.43
N GLY A 78 -17.42 -12.77 6.37
CA GLY A 78 -17.51 -12.26 5.01
C GLY A 78 -16.45 -11.20 4.65
N LEU A 79 -15.60 -10.79 5.60
CA LEU A 79 -14.47 -9.88 5.35
C LEU A 79 -13.16 -10.67 5.29
N TYR A 80 -12.49 -10.58 4.18
CA TYR A 80 -11.19 -11.21 3.90
C TYR A 80 -10.12 -10.14 3.72
N ALA A 81 -8.88 -10.47 4.06
CA ALA A 81 -7.73 -9.61 3.79
C ALA A 81 -6.55 -10.46 3.28
N CYS A 82 -5.79 -9.91 2.35
CA CYS A 82 -4.65 -10.57 1.73
C CYS A 82 -3.60 -9.57 1.26
N GLY A 83 -2.39 -10.03 1.04
CA GLY A 83 -1.27 -9.22 0.57
C GLY A 83 -0.54 -8.49 1.70
N ASP A 84 0.01 -7.34 1.39
CA ASP A 84 0.88 -6.60 2.31
C ASP A 84 0.18 -6.14 3.60
N CYS A 85 -1.15 -5.97 3.56
CA CYS A 85 -1.94 -5.57 4.73
C CYS A 85 -2.04 -6.65 5.82
N THR A 86 -1.77 -7.91 5.49
CA THR A 86 -1.72 -9.02 6.45
C THR A 86 -0.35 -9.21 7.09
N GLY A 87 0.66 -8.50 6.64
CA GLY A 87 2.04 -8.57 7.15
C GLY A 87 2.83 -9.76 6.59
N GLY A 88 3.85 -10.21 7.33
CA GLY A 88 4.76 -11.24 6.88
C GLY A 88 5.72 -10.76 5.79
N LEU A 89 6.10 -11.65 4.87
CA LEU A 89 7.01 -11.33 3.77
C LEU A 89 6.32 -10.41 2.75
N LEU A 90 6.85 -9.20 2.55
CA LEU A 90 6.31 -8.22 1.61
C LEU A 90 6.84 -8.51 0.20
N GLN A 91 6.19 -9.44 -0.50
CA GLN A 91 6.55 -9.88 -1.85
C GLN A 91 5.30 -10.09 -2.72
N ILE A 92 5.44 -9.85 -4.01
CA ILE A 92 4.37 -10.04 -4.99
C ILE A 92 3.87 -11.49 -4.98
N SER A 93 4.76 -12.46 -4.90
CA SER A 93 4.41 -13.89 -4.87
C SER A 93 3.52 -14.26 -3.68
N LYS A 94 3.80 -13.69 -2.49
CA LYS A 94 2.94 -13.85 -1.32
C LYS A 94 1.57 -13.22 -1.53
N ALA A 95 1.52 -11.99 -2.05
CA ALA A 95 0.27 -11.28 -2.30
C ALA A 95 -0.62 -12.03 -3.30
N VAL A 96 -0.04 -12.59 -4.36
CA VAL A 96 -0.75 -13.43 -5.35
C VAL A 96 -1.29 -14.70 -4.71
N TYR A 97 -0.48 -15.41 -3.93
CA TYR A 97 -0.89 -16.62 -3.22
C TYR A 97 -2.04 -16.36 -2.25
N GLU A 98 -1.91 -15.37 -1.39
CA GLU A 98 -2.97 -15.00 -0.44
C GLU A 98 -4.24 -14.52 -1.15
N GLY A 99 -4.09 -13.76 -2.24
CA GLY A 99 -5.22 -13.32 -3.08
C GLY A 99 -5.99 -14.50 -3.67
N ALA A 100 -5.28 -15.53 -4.13
CA ALA A 100 -5.91 -16.77 -4.63
C ALA A 100 -6.71 -17.48 -3.53
N ILE A 101 -6.14 -17.61 -2.32
CA ILE A 101 -6.85 -18.20 -1.16
C ILE A 101 -8.10 -17.37 -0.85
N ALA A 102 -7.96 -16.05 -0.67
CA ALA A 102 -9.07 -15.17 -0.34
C ALA A 102 -10.21 -15.27 -1.37
N GLY A 103 -9.87 -15.28 -2.66
CA GLY A 103 -10.84 -15.41 -3.75
C GLY A 103 -11.61 -16.74 -3.71
N ILE A 104 -10.90 -17.86 -3.51
CA ILE A 104 -11.52 -19.18 -3.39
C ILE A 104 -12.44 -19.24 -2.17
N GLN A 105 -12.00 -18.75 -1.01
CA GLN A 105 -12.80 -18.79 0.21
C GLN A 105 -14.02 -17.88 0.13
N THR A 106 -13.88 -16.68 -0.44
CA THR A 106 -15.00 -15.78 -0.71
C THR A 106 -16.06 -16.43 -1.62
N SER A 107 -15.61 -17.09 -2.70
CA SER A 107 -16.51 -17.82 -3.60
C SER A 107 -17.28 -18.94 -2.88
N LYS A 108 -16.59 -19.71 -2.03
CA LYS A 108 -17.23 -20.76 -1.21
C LYS A 108 -18.25 -20.17 -0.25
N TYR A 109 -17.88 -19.09 0.44
CA TYR A 109 -18.77 -18.41 1.39
C TYR A 109 -20.05 -17.94 0.73
N LEU A 110 -19.96 -17.31 -0.44
CA LEU A 110 -21.13 -16.85 -1.19
C LEU A 110 -22.03 -18.02 -1.68
N LYS A 111 -21.43 -19.14 -2.14
CA LYS A 111 -22.18 -20.33 -2.54
C LYS A 111 -22.92 -21.00 -1.39
N MET A 112 -22.44 -20.85 -0.17
CA MET A 112 -23.10 -21.35 1.03
C MET A 112 -24.15 -20.37 1.59
N GLY A 113 -24.52 -19.33 0.84
CA GLY A 113 -25.52 -18.35 1.22
C GLY A 113 -24.99 -17.21 2.09
N GLY A 114 -23.66 -17.09 2.22
CA GLY A 114 -23.05 -16.00 3.01
C GLY A 114 -23.32 -16.07 4.51
N ILE A 115 -23.63 -17.25 5.01
CA ILE A 115 -24.01 -17.45 6.43
C ILE A 115 -22.82 -17.95 7.25
#